data_d7e40d3b197d7f82533ad56c948c3d21
#
_entry.id   d7e40d3b197d7f82533ad56c948c3d21
#
_cell.length_a   1.000
_cell.length_b   1.000
_cell.length_c   1.000
_cell.angle_alpha   90.00
_cell.angle_beta   90.00
_cell.angle_gamma   90.00
#
_symmetry.space_group_name_H-M   'P 1'
#
loop_
_entity.id
_entity.type
_entity.pdbx_description
1 polymer ?
#
loop_
_entity_poly.entity_id
_entity_poly.type
_entity_poly.pdbx_seq_one_letter_code
_entity_poly.pdbx_strand_id
1 'polypeptide(L)'
;MIEITESAQTYLAELLEKQEGDVAIRVFVAQPGTPNAETCIAYCRPGEEQEGDIPVEYEGFRAWFEGRSEKYLLDAVVDYQQDQMGGQLTIKAPNARIPAVSEDSPLEDRINYVLYNEINPGLAAHGGMVTLVEITEDFEAVLQFGGGCQGCAAVDITLKNGVESTLLEQIPELKGVIDHTDHTITEHAYYT
;
A
#
# COMPACT_ATOMS: atom_id res chain seq x y z
N MET A 1 -3.95 3.32 15.10
CA MET A 1 -5.41 3.35 14.80
C MET A 1 -5.66 4.65 14.06
N ILE A 2 -6.53 4.65 13.06
CA ILE A 2 -6.91 5.87 12.31
C ILE A 2 -7.66 6.84 13.24
N GLU A 3 -7.38 8.14 13.11
CA GLU A 3 -8.09 9.21 13.80
C GLU A 3 -9.07 9.87 12.82
N ILE A 4 -10.32 10.06 13.23
CA ILE A 4 -11.31 10.90 12.52
C ILE A 4 -11.57 12.10 13.42
N THR A 5 -11.17 13.29 12.96
CA THR A 5 -11.34 14.54 13.75
C THR A 5 -12.81 14.85 14.02
N GLU A 6 -13.10 15.61 15.06
CA GLU A 6 -14.47 16.00 15.40
C GLU A 6 -15.19 16.70 14.22
N SER A 7 -14.47 17.56 13.48
CA SER A 7 -14.99 18.22 12.28
C SER A 7 -15.37 17.21 11.19
N ALA A 8 -14.51 16.19 10.98
CA ALA A 8 -14.77 15.14 10.01
C ALA A 8 -15.94 14.22 10.45
N GLN A 9 -16.02 13.89 11.76
CA GLN A 9 -17.15 13.11 12.31
C GLN A 9 -18.49 13.83 12.10
N THR A 10 -18.55 15.11 12.44
CA THR A 10 -19.76 15.93 12.24
C THR A 10 -20.17 15.97 10.77
N TYR A 11 -19.21 16.21 9.88
CA TYR A 11 -19.49 16.25 8.44
C TYR A 11 -19.95 14.90 7.89
N LEU A 12 -19.33 13.80 8.31
CA LEU A 12 -19.70 12.45 7.89
C LEU A 12 -21.08 12.06 8.40
N ALA A 13 -21.42 12.40 9.65
CA ALA A 13 -22.76 12.18 10.19
C ALA A 13 -23.82 12.93 9.38
N GLU A 14 -23.64 14.24 9.12
CA GLU A 14 -24.54 15.04 8.29
C GLU A 14 -24.67 14.52 6.85
N LEU A 15 -23.58 13.95 6.30
CA LEU A 15 -23.57 13.37 4.96
C LEU A 15 -24.39 12.08 4.90
N LEU A 16 -24.27 11.25 5.94
CA LEU A 16 -24.97 9.98 6.05
C LEU A 16 -26.47 10.16 6.36
N GLU A 17 -26.84 11.17 7.15
CA GLU A 17 -28.25 11.52 7.38
C GLU A 17 -29.03 11.83 6.09
N LYS A 18 -28.36 12.28 5.04
CA LYS A 18 -28.96 12.57 3.73
C LYS A 18 -29.13 11.33 2.86
N GLN A 19 -28.58 10.19 3.28
CA GLN A 19 -28.71 8.93 2.56
C GLN A 19 -30.00 8.21 2.97
N GLU A 20 -30.62 7.48 2.03
CA GLU A 20 -31.77 6.63 2.35
C GLU A 20 -31.28 5.31 2.99
N GLY A 21 -31.84 4.99 4.15
CA GLY A 21 -31.55 3.76 4.88
C GLY A 21 -30.43 3.90 5.93
N ASP A 22 -30.06 2.78 6.52
CA ASP A 22 -28.97 2.70 7.51
C ASP A 22 -27.64 2.54 6.78
N VAL A 23 -27.03 3.68 6.40
CA VAL A 23 -25.78 3.70 5.65
C VAL A 23 -24.61 4.02 6.59
N ALA A 24 -23.60 3.17 6.59
CA ALA A 24 -22.32 3.38 7.25
C ALA A 24 -21.25 3.89 6.27
N ILE A 25 -20.04 4.14 6.73
CA ILE A 25 -18.87 4.28 5.88
C ILE A 25 -17.97 3.05 5.99
N ARG A 26 -17.23 2.76 4.91
CA ARG A 26 -16.15 1.77 4.91
C ARG A 26 -14.85 2.46 4.53
N VAL A 27 -13.81 2.26 5.37
CA VAL A 27 -12.48 2.83 5.19
C VAL A 27 -11.51 1.71 4.84
N PHE A 28 -10.81 1.87 3.74
CA PHE A 28 -9.86 0.88 3.25
C PHE A 28 -8.72 1.52 2.45
N VAL A 29 -7.65 0.76 2.22
CA VAL A 29 -6.55 1.18 1.34
C VAL A 29 -6.62 0.35 0.07
N ALA A 30 -6.77 1.02 -1.07
CA ALA A 30 -6.61 0.40 -2.38
C ALA A 30 -5.11 0.24 -2.69
N GLN A 31 -4.71 -0.92 -3.21
CA GLN A 31 -3.31 -1.26 -3.52
C GLN A 31 -2.35 -0.98 -2.36
N PRO A 32 -2.62 -1.49 -1.15
CA PRO A 32 -1.83 -1.16 0.04
C PRO A 32 -0.38 -1.60 -0.12
N GLY A 33 0.56 -0.80 0.41
CA GLY A 33 1.99 -1.08 0.34
C GLY A 33 2.62 -0.85 -1.04
N THR A 34 1.90 -0.22 -1.98
CA THR A 34 2.42 0.16 -3.30
C THR A 34 2.56 1.68 -3.44
N PRO A 35 3.36 2.18 -4.41
CA PRO A 35 3.42 3.63 -4.70
C PRO A 35 2.07 4.24 -5.10
N ASN A 36 1.15 3.42 -5.60
CA ASN A 36 -0.18 3.82 -6.05
C ASN A 36 -1.27 3.59 -4.97
N ALA A 37 -0.87 3.32 -3.74
CA ALA A 37 -1.82 3.12 -2.66
C ALA A 37 -2.65 4.38 -2.40
N GLU A 38 -3.95 4.21 -2.30
CA GLU A 38 -4.92 5.26 -2.02
C GLU A 38 -5.80 4.85 -0.84
N THR A 39 -5.95 5.76 0.14
CA THR A 39 -6.91 5.57 1.22
C THR A 39 -8.27 6.04 0.77
N CYS A 40 -9.25 5.16 0.87
CA CYS A 40 -10.59 5.37 0.37
C CYS A 40 -11.61 5.37 1.52
N ILE A 41 -12.62 6.23 1.41
CA ILE A 41 -13.84 6.20 2.20
C ILE A 41 -15.00 6.00 1.24
N ALA A 42 -15.80 4.98 1.46
CA ALA A 42 -16.96 4.65 0.65
C ALA A 42 -18.21 4.49 1.52
N TYR A 43 -19.39 4.69 0.96
CA TYR A 43 -20.62 4.28 1.62
C TYR A 43 -20.66 2.76 1.74
N CYS A 44 -21.23 2.29 2.85
CA CYS A 44 -21.41 0.87 3.14
C CYS A 44 -22.84 0.65 3.62
N ARG A 45 -23.63 -0.01 2.81
CA ARG A 45 -25.00 -0.39 3.19
C ARG A 45 -25.00 -1.69 3.97
N PRO A 46 -26.03 -1.98 4.75
CA PRO A 46 -26.15 -3.26 5.44
C PRO A 46 -25.97 -4.45 4.50
N GLY A 47 -25.00 -5.31 4.81
CA GLY A 47 -24.64 -6.48 3.99
C GLY A 47 -23.55 -6.22 2.95
N GLU A 48 -23.01 -5.00 2.84
CA GLU A 48 -21.87 -4.67 1.98
C GLU A 48 -20.52 -4.72 2.75
N GLU A 49 -20.58 -4.84 4.09
CA GLU A 49 -19.38 -5.11 4.91
C GLU A 49 -18.75 -6.45 4.51
N GLN A 50 -17.43 -6.51 4.53
CA GLN A 50 -16.68 -7.69 4.13
C GLN A 50 -16.19 -8.48 5.36
N GLU A 51 -15.95 -9.76 5.17
CA GLU A 51 -15.37 -10.61 6.20
C GLU A 51 -14.01 -10.04 6.66
N GLY A 52 -13.87 -9.83 7.96
CA GLY A 52 -12.68 -9.22 8.56
C GLY A 52 -12.74 -7.70 8.70
N ASP A 53 -13.83 -7.06 8.30
CA ASP A 53 -14.02 -5.63 8.57
C ASP A 53 -14.28 -5.40 10.07
N ILE A 54 -13.65 -4.37 10.63
CA ILE A 54 -13.70 -4.01 12.05
C ILE A 54 -14.68 -2.85 12.23
N PRO A 55 -15.81 -3.03 12.95
CA PRO A 55 -16.76 -1.95 13.18
C PRO A 55 -16.27 -1.00 14.29
N VAL A 56 -16.45 0.30 14.07
CA VAL A 56 -16.25 1.34 15.07
C VAL A 56 -17.47 2.25 15.09
N GLU A 57 -18.04 2.46 16.28
CA GLU A 57 -19.17 3.36 16.47
C GLU A 57 -18.66 4.78 16.78
N TYR A 58 -19.16 5.75 16.04
CA TYR A 58 -18.99 7.18 16.27
C TYR A 58 -20.30 7.82 16.66
N GLU A 59 -20.27 9.07 17.10
CA GLU A 59 -21.51 9.81 17.36
C GLU A 59 -22.22 10.10 16.05
N GLY A 60 -23.36 9.45 15.85
CA GLY A 60 -24.23 9.65 14.67
C GLY A 60 -23.94 8.72 13.49
N PHE A 61 -22.89 7.90 13.51
CA PHE A 61 -22.64 6.94 12.42
C PHE A 61 -21.73 5.78 12.83
N ARG A 62 -21.73 4.74 12.00
CA ARG A 62 -20.80 3.60 12.08
C ARG A 62 -19.76 3.67 10.95
N ALA A 63 -18.52 3.28 11.27
CA ALA A 63 -17.47 3.06 10.29
C ALA A 63 -17.01 1.61 10.32
N TRP A 64 -16.80 1.02 9.15
CA TRP A 64 -16.16 -0.27 8.94
C TRP A 64 -14.73 -0.05 8.47
N PHE A 65 -13.76 -0.61 9.18
CA PHE A 65 -12.35 -0.55 8.78
C PHE A 65 -11.94 -1.90 8.22
N GLU A 66 -11.43 -1.92 7.00
CA GLU A 66 -10.94 -3.15 6.39
C GLU A 66 -9.75 -3.71 7.17
N GLY A 67 -9.89 -4.94 7.71
CA GLY A 67 -8.87 -5.54 8.59
C GLY A 67 -7.50 -5.66 7.93
N ARG A 68 -7.43 -6.05 6.65
CA ARG A 68 -6.16 -6.10 5.90
C ARG A 68 -5.50 -4.74 5.69
N SER A 69 -6.25 -3.65 5.80
CA SER A 69 -5.74 -2.28 5.69
C SER A 69 -5.26 -1.70 7.03
N GLU A 70 -5.44 -2.40 8.16
CA GLU A 70 -5.17 -1.89 9.50
C GLU A 70 -3.74 -1.34 9.64
N LYS A 71 -2.72 -2.11 9.23
CA LYS A 71 -1.31 -1.70 9.32
C LYS A 71 -0.99 -0.46 8.46
N TYR A 72 -1.69 -0.27 7.37
CA TYR A 72 -1.53 0.84 6.45
C TYR A 72 -2.28 2.11 6.89
N LEU A 73 -3.26 1.95 7.77
CA LEU A 73 -4.04 3.03 8.38
C LEU A 73 -3.49 3.48 9.74
N LEU A 74 -2.33 2.96 10.17
CA LEU A 74 -1.65 3.47 11.36
C LEU A 74 -1.28 4.94 11.15
N ASP A 75 -1.55 5.76 12.18
CA ASP A 75 -1.32 7.21 12.20
C ASP A 75 -2.03 7.98 11.06
N ALA A 76 -3.03 7.35 10.45
CA ALA A 76 -3.87 8.03 9.48
C ALA A 76 -4.83 8.99 10.18
N VAL A 77 -5.07 10.15 9.56
CA VAL A 77 -5.99 11.19 10.04
C VAL A 77 -6.96 11.56 8.93
N VAL A 78 -8.25 11.47 9.24
CA VAL A 78 -9.33 12.02 8.43
C VAL A 78 -9.74 13.34 9.01
N ASP A 79 -9.65 14.41 8.24
CA ASP A 79 -9.98 15.77 8.66
C ASP A 79 -10.91 16.45 7.66
N TYR A 80 -11.77 17.34 8.16
CA TYR A 80 -12.64 18.14 7.34
C TYR A 80 -12.37 19.63 7.56
N GLN A 81 -12.08 20.32 6.47
CA GLN A 81 -11.83 21.76 6.48
C GLN A 81 -12.87 22.45 5.61
N GLN A 82 -13.53 23.45 6.19
CA GLN A 82 -14.48 24.28 5.48
C GLN A 82 -13.82 25.61 5.11
N ASP A 83 -13.94 26.00 3.85
CA ASP A 83 -13.48 27.30 3.33
C ASP A 83 -14.62 28.08 2.65
N GLN A 84 -14.28 29.23 2.06
CA GLN A 84 -15.26 30.09 1.39
C GLN A 84 -15.84 29.48 0.09
N MET A 85 -15.21 28.44 -0.44
CA MET A 85 -15.59 27.76 -1.69
C MET A 85 -16.30 26.43 -1.45
N GLY A 86 -16.40 26.00 -0.19
CA GLY A 86 -17.04 24.73 0.22
C GLY A 86 -16.23 24.04 1.30
N GLY A 87 -16.46 22.73 1.51
CA GLY A 87 -15.74 21.92 2.45
C GLY A 87 -14.99 20.79 1.76
N GLN A 88 -13.82 20.45 2.29
CA GLN A 88 -13.00 19.37 1.78
C GLN A 88 -12.68 18.36 2.90
N LEU A 89 -13.03 17.10 2.66
CA LEU A 89 -12.59 15.98 3.45
C LEU A 89 -11.18 15.58 2.97
N THR A 90 -10.22 15.55 3.86
CA THR A 90 -8.84 15.16 3.55
C THR A 90 -8.46 13.93 4.34
N ILE A 91 -7.70 13.03 3.74
CA ILE A 91 -7.18 11.83 4.38
C ILE A 91 -5.66 11.86 4.28
N LYS A 92 -4.98 11.90 5.43
CA LYS A 92 -3.53 11.77 5.52
C LYS A 92 -3.24 10.40 6.10
N ALA A 93 -2.71 9.49 5.31
CA ALA A 93 -2.34 8.13 5.71
C ALA A 93 -0.86 7.90 5.38
N PRO A 94 0.06 8.25 6.29
CA PRO A 94 1.51 8.21 6.01
C PRO A 94 2.01 6.80 5.69
N ASN A 95 1.36 5.78 6.24
CA ASN A 95 1.75 4.39 6.07
C ASN A 95 0.98 3.66 4.93
N ALA A 96 0.06 4.35 4.23
CA ALA A 96 -0.76 3.70 3.20
C ALA A 96 0.06 3.18 2.02
N ARG A 97 1.05 3.93 1.59
CA ARG A 97 1.92 3.54 0.46
C ARG A 97 2.98 2.54 0.89
N ILE A 98 3.65 2.82 2.02
CA ILE A 98 4.72 1.98 2.56
C ILE A 98 4.55 1.99 4.09
N PRO A 99 4.26 0.84 4.73
CA PRO A 99 4.15 0.78 6.18
C PRO A 99 5.45 1.24 6.84
N ALA A 100 5.34 1.96 7.95
CA ALA A 100 6.51 2.19 8.79
C ALA A 100 7.07 0.85 9.27
N VAL A 101 8.33 0.56 8.96
CA VAL A 101 9.00 -0.69 9.32
C VAL A 101 10.04 -0.47 10.42
N SER A 102 10.18 -1.46 11.28
CA SER A 102 11.24 -1.58 12.29
C SER A 102 11.94 -2.92 12.13
N GLU A 103 12.99 -3.17 12.91
CA GLU A 103 13.67 -4.47 12.92
C GLU A 103 12.73 -5.63 13.32
N ASP A 104 11.71 -5.34 14.12
CA ASP A 104 10.70 -6.32 14.57
C ASP A 104 9.54 -6.51 13.58
N SER A 105 9.47 -5.73 12.50
CA SER A 105 8.43 -5.86 11.49
C SER A 105 8.56 -7.18 10.71
N PRO A 106 7.45 -7.75 10.21
CA PRO A 106 7.50 -8.92 9.35
C PRO A 106 8.50 -8.77 8.21
N LEU A 107 9.21 -9.84 7.88
CA LEU A 107 10.26 -9.83 6.85
C LEU A 107 9.71 -9.35 5.50
N GLU A 108 8.48 -9.74 5.15
CA GLU A 108 7.79 -9.28 3.94
C GLU A 108 7.63 -7.75 3.90
N ASP A 109 7.21 -7.13 5.01
CA ASP A 109 7.02 -5.69 5.08
C ASP A 109 8.37 -4.95 4.96
N ARG A 110 9.44 -5.48 5.55
CA ARG A 110 10.79 -4.93 5.48
C ARG A 110 11.36 -5.02 4.06
N ILE A 111 11.17 -6.15 3.37
CA ILE A 111 11.59 -6.31 1.97
C ILE A 111 10.82 -5.31 1.08
N ASN A 112 9.50 -5.25 1.21
CA ASN A 112 8.69 -4.31 0.44
C ASN A 112 9.09 -2.85 0.68
N TYR A 113 9.43 -2.50 1.93
CA TYR A 113 9.92 -1.16 2.26
C TYR A 113 11.20 -0.81 1.48
N VAL A 114 12.19 -1.70 1.45
CA VAL A 114 13.44 -1.48 0.70
C VAL A 114 13.17 -1.42 -0.81
N LEU A 115 12.34 -2.33 -1.34
CA LEU A 115 11.98 -2.33 -2.76
C LEU A 115 11.35 -1.00 -3.18
N TYR A 116 10.39 -0.48 -2.42
CA TYR A 116 9.64 0.72 -2.81
C TYR A 116 10.36 2.03 -2.53
N ASN A 117 11.15 2.10 -1.43
CA ASN A 117 11.81 3.36 -1.05
C ASN A 117 13.18 3.55 -1.72
N GLU A 118 13.91 2.48 -1.96
CA GLU A 118 15.29 2.58 -2.38
C GLU A 118 15.51 2.04 -3.80
N ILE A 119 14.89 0.90 -4.13
CA ILE A 119 15.15 0.20 -5.38
C ILE A 119 14.26 0.72 -6.51
N ASN A 120 12.95 0.70 -6.34
CA ASN A 120 11.99 1.07 -7.39
C ASN A 120 12.10 2.53 -7.86
N PRO A 121 12.45 3.53 -7.05
CA PRO A 121 12.69 4.89 -7.56
C PRO A 121 13.79 4.95 -8.61
N GLY A 122 14.85 4.15 -8.48
CA GLY A 122 15.90 4.02 -9.48
C GLY A 122 15.42 3.32 -10.75
N LEU A 123 14.61 2.27 -10.63
CA LEU A 123 14.06 1.51 -11.76
C LEU A 123 13.01 2.30 -12.55
N ALA A 124 12.24 3.14 -11.86
CA ALA A 124 11.19 3.95 -12.48
C ALA A 124 11.73 4.93 -13.54
N ALA A 125 12.99 5.38 -13.41
CA ALA A 125 13.66 6.20 -14.43
C ALA A 125 13.77 5.49 -15.79
N HIS A 126 13.72 4.15 -15.78
CA HIS A 126 13.75 3.29 -16.97
C HIS A 126 12.40 2.62 -17.26
N GLY A 127 11.32 3.11 -16.62
CA GLY A 127 9.98 2.53 -16.74
C GLY A 127 9.86 1.13 -16.13
N GLY A 128 10.81 0.72 -15.28
CA GLY A 128 10.87 -0.58 -14.65
C GLY A 128 10.38 -0.55 -13.21
N MET A 129 10.11 -1.73 -12.67
CA MET A 129 9.79 -1.97 -11.28
C MET A 129 10.15 -3.39 -10.86
N VAL A 130 10.28 -3.61 -9.56
CA VAL A 130 10.44 -4.93 -8.97
C VAL A 130 9.45 -5.11 -7.81
N THR A 131 8.87 -6.29 -7.70
CA THR A 131 7.90 -6.65 -6.65
C THR A 131 8.31 -7.95 -5.99
N LEU A 132 7.96 -8.10 -4.70
CA LEU A 132 8.10 -9.36 -3.99
C LEU A 132 6.92 -10.28 -4.36
N VAL A 133 7.22 -11.51 -4.73
CA VAL A 133 6.23 -12.57 -5.00
C VAL A 133 5.98 -13.38 -3.73
N GLU A 134 7.06 -13.90 -3.14
CA GLU A 134 7.01 -14.70 -1.91
C GLU A 134 8.38 -14.73 -1.23
N ILE A 135 8.42 -15.27 -0.02
CA ILE A 135 9.66 -15.56 0.72
C ILE A 135 9.70 -17.06 0.92
N THR A 136 10.80 -17.70 0.53
CA THR A 136 10.98 -19.14 0.70
C THR A 136 11.21 -19.52 2.16
N GLU A 137 11.07 -20.81 2.50
CA GLU A 137 11.39 -21.36 3.83
C GLU A 137 12.89 -21.17 4.18
N ASP A 138 13.75 -21.03 3.17
CA ASP A 138 15.19 -20.78 3.33
C ASP A 138 15.55 -19.30 3.47
N PHE A 139 14.56 -18.41 3.63
CA PHE A 139 14.74 -16.94 3.71
C PHE A 139 15.33 -16.33 2.44
N GLU A 140 14.91 -16.78 1.26
CA GLU A 140 15.21 -16.14 -0.01
C GLU A 140 14.01 -15.37 -0.52
N ALA A 141 14.22 -14.14 -1.00
CA ALA A 141 13.16 -13.32 -1.59
C ALA A 141 12.97 -13.69 -3.06
N VAL A 142 11.79 -14.16 -3.42
CA VAL A 142 11.39 -14.39 -4.81
C VAL A 142 10.84 -13.10 -5.38
N LEU A 143 11.54 -12.52 -6.35
CA LEU A 143 11.22 -11.23 -6.95
C LEU A 143 10.74 -11.40 -8.39
N GLN A 144 9.89 -10.47 -8.82
CA GLN A 144 9.44 -10.34 -10.21
C GLN A 144 9.73 -8.94 -10.72
N PHE A 145 10.48 -8.84 -11.80
CA PHE A 145 10.72 -7.59 -12.51
C PHE A 145 9.64 -7.33 -13.55
N GLY A 146 9.20 -6.07 -13.65
CA GLY A 146 8.15 -5.65 -14.56
C GLY A 146 8.50 -4.36 -15.32
N GLY A 147 7.64 -3.99 -16.26
CA GLY A 147 7.82 -2.81 -17.10
C GLY A 147 9.09 -2.88 -17.94
N GLY A 148 9.85 -1.79 -17.99
CA GLY A 148 11.10 -1.69 -18.74
C GLY A 148 12.22 -2.65 -18.32
N CYS A 149 12.08 -3.29 -17.15
CA CYS A 149 13.03 -4.29 -16.66
C CYS A 149 12.75 -5.69 -17.20
N GLN A 150 11.51 -5.99 -17.62
CA GLN A 150 11.15 -7.29 -18.17
C GLN A 150 11.72 -7.45 -19.59
N GLY A 151 12.49 -8.50 -19.82
CA GLY A 151 13.11 -8.78 -21.13
C GLY A 151 14.26 -7.87 -21.53
N CYS A 152 14.72 -6.96 -20.63
CA CYS A 152 15.86 -6.10 -20.89
C CYS A 152 17.18 -6.86 -20.68
N ALA A 153 18.02 -6.94 -21.71
CA ALA A 153 19.32 -7.66 -21.64
C ALA A 153 20.31 -7.07 -20.62
N ALA A 154 20.13 -5.81 -20.21
CA ALA A 154 20.96 -5.16 -19.18
C ALA A 154 20.54 -5.53 -17.75
N VAL A 155 19.35 -6.09 -17.53
CA VAL A 155 18.81 -6.47 -16.22
C VAL A 155 19.47 -7.72 -15.65
N ASP A 156 20.01 -8.59 -16.52
CA ASP A 156 20.32 -9.97 -16.18
C ASP A 156 21.45 -10.17 -15.14
N ILE A 157 22.35 -9.22 -14.92
CA ILE A 157 23.43 -9.40 -13.94
C ILE A 157 23.62 -8.18 -13.04
N THR A 158 23.70 -6.98 -13.61
CA THR A 158 24.09 -5.79 -12.83
C THR A 158 22.95 -5.31 -11.94
N LEU A 159 21.72 -5.32 -12.46
CA LEU A 159 20.55 -4.87 -11.70
C LEU A 159 20.15 -5.89 -10.65
N LYS A 160 20.14 -7.18 -11.01
CA LYS A 160 19.87 -8.26 -10.06
C LYS A 160 20.86 -8.24 -8.91
N ASN A 161 22.17 -8.13 -9.20
CA ASN A 161 23.21 -8.03 -8.17
C ASN A 161 23.06 -6.76 -7.32
N GLY A 162 22.63 -5.63 -7.90
CA GLY A 162 22.37 -4.38 -7.19
C GLY A 162 21.18 -4.52 -6.23
N VAL A 163 20.08 -5.09 -6.70
CA VAL A 163 18.87 -5.36 -5.90
C VAL A 163 19.18 -6.33 -4.77
N GLU A 164 19.85 -7.44 -5.08
CA GLU A 164 20.25 -8.45 -4.10
C GLU A 164 21.19 -7.85 -3.03
N SER A 165 22.23 -7.11 -3.44
CA SER A 165 23.17 -6.49 -2.52
C SER A 165 22.49 -5.52 -1.57
N THR A 166 21.57 -4.67 -2.09
CA THR A 166 20.82 -3.70 -1.26
C THR A 166 19.93 -4.42 -0.25
N LEU A 167 19.21 -5.47 -0.69
CA LEU A 167 18.34 -6.23 0.21
C LEU A 167 19.13 -6.96 1.30
N LEU A 168 20.24 -7.63 0.96
CA LEU A 168 21.06 -8.37 1.91
C LEU A 168 21.79 -7.43 2.90
N GLU A 169 22.16 -6.22 2.48
CA GLU A 169 22.79 -5.23 3.35
C GLU A 169 21.81 -4.70 4.41
N GLN A 170 20.55 -4.48 4.03
CA GLN A 170 19.55 -3.88 4.91
C GLN A 170 18.77 -4.92 5.72
N ILE A 171 18.71 -6.16 5.24
CA ILE A 171 17.95 -7.24 5.86
C ILE A 171 18.86 -8.45 6.06
N PRO A 172 19.61 -8.49 7.17
CA PRO A 172 20.62 -9.53 7.42
C PRO A 172 20.08 -10.95 7.54
N GLU A 173 18.77 -11.11 7.80
CA GLU A 173 18.11 -12.41 7.85
C GLU A 173 17.89 -13.02 6.48
N LEU A 174 17.86 -12.20 5.43
CA LEU A 174 17.69 -12.65 4.05
C LEU A 174 18.97 -13.37 3.59
N LYS A 175 18.84 -14.50 2.91
CA LYS A 175 19.97 -15.31 2.45
C LYS A 175 20.25 -15.18 0.95
N GLY A 176 19.29 -14.69 0.19
CA GLY A 176 19.42 -14.53 -1.25
C GLY A 176 18.18 -13.98 -1.92
N VAL A 177 18.31 -13.80 -3.23
CA VAL A 177 17.24 -13.32 -4.09
C VAL A 177 17.08 -14.24 -5.30
N ILE A 178 15.86 -14.69 -5.53
CA ILE A 178 15.46 -15.51 -6.69
C ILE A 178 14.67 -14.63 -7.65
N ASP A 179 15.07 -14.62 -8.89
CA ASP A 179 14.34 -13.96 -9.97
C ASP A 179 13.33 -14.93 -10.60
N HIS A 180 12.05 -14.59 -10.50
CA HIS A 180 10.93 -15.35 -11.05
C HIS A 180 10.35 -14.72 -12.32
N THR A 181 11.07 -13.78 -12.92
CA THR A 181 10.60 -13.02 -14.09
C THR A 181 10.66 -13.87 -15.36
N ASP A 182 9.59 -13.82 -16.16
CA ASP A 182 9.64 -14.35 -17.53
C ASP A 182 10.30 -13.32 -18.47
N HIS A 183 11.59 -13.48 -18.67
CA HIS A 183 12.39 -12.60 -19.53
C HIS A 183 12.19 -12.84 -21.03
N THR A 184 11.33 -13.77 -21.44
CA THR A 184 11.02 -13.98 -22.86
C THR A 184 10.04 -12.95 -23.40
N ILE A 185 9.34 -12.21 -22.51
CA ILE A 185 8.41 -11.15 -22.85
C ILE A 185 9.20 -9.84 -23.00
N THR A 186 9.32 -9.34 -24.22
CA THR A 186 10.13 -8.16 -24.53
C THR A 186 9.30 -6.94 -24.99
N GLU A 187 7.97 -7.02 -24.96
CA GLU A 187 7.07 -5.96 -25.47
C GLU A 187 7.28 -4.59 -24.83
N HIS A 188 7.79 -4.55 -23.57
CA HIS A 188 8.02 -3.33 -22.80
C HIS A 188 9.49 -3.13 -22.42
N ALA A 189 10.42 -3.92 -22.97
CA ALA A 189 11.83 -3.84 -22.62
C ALA A 189 12.43 -2.48 -22.99
N TYR A 190 13.16 -1.87 -22.07
CA TYR A 190 13.82 -0.57 -22.26
C TYR A 190 14.96 -0.65 -23.28
N TYR A 191 15.68 -1.78 -23.31
CA TYR A 191 16.69 -2.12 -24.33
C TYR A 191 16.41 -3.51 -24.86
N THR A 192 16.31 -3.65 -26.17
CA THR A 192 16.20 -4.93 -26.89
C THR A 192 17.55 -5.30 -27.52
#